data_2c1a6cc6582947c6de3f90cde39ad54f
#
_entry.id   2c1a6cc6582947c6de3f90cde39ad54f
#
_cell.length_a   1.000
_cell.length_b   1.000
_cell.length_c   1.000
_cell.angle_alpha   90.00
_cell.angle_beta   90.00
_cell.angle_gamma   90.00
#
_symmetry.space_group_name_H-M   'P 1'
#
loop_
_entity.id
_entity.type
_entity.pdbx_description
1 polymer ?
#
loop_
_entity_poly.entity_id
_entity_poly.type
_entity_poly.pdbx_seq_one_letter_code
_entity_poly.pdbx_strand_id
1 'polypeptide(L)'
;MIDGEEIAEELLSELEKVDASPKLRIILVGENQASKTFVDEKIEAAERIGFRAEVEKFHENIEEQEVIEEVKAGNKASDVHGILVQLPLPEQISEERVFEALKTLKDVDGLTPKNMGKTLRGEPEILPGAVEAVEKILEQELGSLESLEVTVINNSNLIGRPLSMVLSERGATVTLCNRKTEDLEKHTEKADAVVTATGQRGVLRPEMVREGTIVIDAGYSLGKGDIEDKEKMDRKTSFCGVPGGAGPLTVAVTMKNLLNCYRNQ
;
A
#
# COMPACT_ATOMS: atom_id res chain seq x y z
N MET A 1 6.22 -2.63 20.21
CA MET A 1 5.39 -2.18 19.06
C MET A 1 6.35 -1.75 17.95
N ILE A 2 6.11 -2.19 16.73
CA ILE A 2 6.92 -1.82 15.55
C ILE A 2 6.51 -0.43 15.10
N ASP A 3 7.48 0.45 14.91
CA ASP A 3 7.25 1.85 14.53
C ASP A 3 7.50 2.06 13.04
N GLY A 4 6.41 2.15 12.27
CA GLY A 4 6.46 2.40 10.83
C GLY A 4 6.74 3.87 10.49
N GLU A 5 6.52 4.80 11.45
CA GLU A 5 6.85 6.22 11.26
C GLU A 5 8.37 6.43 11.23
N GLU A 6 9.13 5.70 12.08
CA GLU A 6 10.59 5.76 12.08
C GLU A 6 11.18 5.32 10.73
N ILE A 7 10.69 4.20 10.19
CA ILE A 7 11.13 3.69 8.88
C ILE A 7 10.75 4.66 7.74
N ALA A 8 9.56 5.26 7.84
CA ALA A 8 9.09 6.25 6.87
C ALA A 8 9.96 7.52 6.89
N GLU A 9 10.32 7.98 8.09
CA GLU A 9 11.15 9.15 8.31
C GLU A 9 12.57 8.98 7.74
N GLU A 10 13.17 7.81 7.92
CA GLU A 10 14.46 7.48 7.33
C GLU A 10 14.39 7.57 5.79
N LEU A 11 13.37 6.94 5.18
CA LEU A 11 13.19 6.97 3.73
C LEU A 11 12.94 8.38 3.19
N LEU A 12 12.10 9.19 3.84
CA LEU A 12 11.86 10.57 3.44
C LEU A 12 13.12 11.43 3.57
N SER A 13 13.91 11.24 4.63
CA SER A 13 15.17 11.93 4.83
C SER A 13 16.24 11.59 3.77
N GLU A 14 16.20 10.38 3.22
CA GLU A 14 17.02 9.99 2.07
C GLU A 14 16.56 10.69 0.79
N LEU A 15 15.25 10.74 0.56
CA LEU A 15 14.66 11.38 -0.62
C LEU A 15 14.88 12.90 -0.63
N GLU A 16 14.86 13.55 0.52
CA GLU A 16 15.11 14.99 0.65
C GLU A 16 16.51 15.40 0.15
N LYS A 17 17.49 14.51 0.21
CA LYS A 17 18.86 14.75 -0.27
C LYS A 17 19.01 14.67 -1.79
N VAL A 18 17.96 14.22 -2.49
CA VAL A 18 18.02 14.04 -3.95
C VAL A 18 17.73 15.37 -4.64
N ASP A 19 18.64 15.80 -5.50
CA ASP A 19 18.47 17.00 -6.33
C ASP A 19 17.51 16.69 -7.52
N ALA A 20 16.23 16.61 -7.22
CA ALA A 20 15.14 16.40 -8.19
C ALA A 20 13.84 16.98 -7.64
N SER A 21 12.95 17.42 -8.51
CA SER A 21 11.63 17.93 -8.13
C SER A 21 10.53 17.33 -9.03
N PRO A 22 10.31 15.99 -8.96
CA PRO A 22 9.25 15.37 -9.73
C PRO A 22 7.88 15.87 -9.29
N LYS A 23 6.89 15.76 -10.21
CA LYS A 23 5.52 16.19 -9.96
C LYS A 23 4.58 14.98 -9.99
N LEU A 24 3.84 14.81 -8.90
CA LEU A 24 2.77 13.85 -8.72
C LEU A 24 1.42 14.50 -9.06
N ARG A 25 0.62 13.84 -9.90
CA ARG A 25 -0.80 14.16 -10.06
C ARG A 25 -1.61 13.12 -9.33
N ILE A 26 -2.46 13.58 -8.40
CA ILE A 26 -3.36 12.73 -7.63
C ILE A 26 -4.77 12.93 -8.16
N ILE A 27 -5.45 11.87 -8.53
CA ILE A 27 -6.85 11.86 -8.95
C ILE A 27 -7.68 11.36 -7.78
N LEU A 28 -8.54 12.23 -7.24
CA LEU A 28 -9.42 11.93 -6.09
C LEU A 28 -10.88 12.04 -6.53
N VAL A 29 -11.62 10.95 -6.41
CA VAL A 29 -13.06 10.91 -6.74
C VAL A 29 -13.87 10.72 -5.47
N GLY A 30 -14.83 11.63 -5.24
CA GLY A 30 -15.72 11.59 -4.09
C GLY A 30 -15.13 12.21 -2.82
N GLU A 31 -15.85 12.02 -1.72
CA GLU A 31 -15.66 12.73 -0.45
C GLU A 31 -15.24 11.78 0.69
N ASN A 32 -14.71 10.58 0.36
CA ASN A 32 -14.29 9.62 1.38
C ASN A 32 -13.21 10.22 2.28
N GLN A 33 -13.48 10.27 3.59
CA GLN A 33 -12.59 10.94 4.55
C GLN A 33 -11.22 10.25 4.66
N ALA A 34 -11.18 8.93 4.60
CA ALA A 34 -9.92 8.19 4.65
C ALA A 34 -9.05 8.50 3.41
N SER A 35 -9.67 8.53 2.22
CA SER A 35 -8.98 8.92 0.98
C SER A 35 -8.42 10.33 1.04
N LYS A 36 -9.18 11.28 1.59
CA LYS A 36 -8.71 12.67 1.78
C LYS A 36 -7.49 12.73 2.70
N THR A 37 -7.55 12.06 3.85
CA THR A 37 -6.43 12.02 4.78
C THR A 37 -5.16 11.49 4.10
N PHE A 38 -5.24 10.35 3.38
CA PHE A 38 -4.08 9.82 2.66
C PHE A 38 -3.58 10.72 1.52
N VAL A 39 -4.47 11.46 0.86
CA VAL A 39 -4.07 12.46 -0.15
C VAL A 39 -3.33 13.62 0.50
N ASP A 40 -3.85 14.14 1.60
CA ASP A 40 -3.22 15.26 2.33
C ASP A 40 -1.83 14.86 2.85
N GLU A 41 -1.68 13.67 3.45
CA GLU A 41 -0.40 13.12 3.90
C GLU A 41 0.61 12.99 2.74
N LYS A 42 0.17 12.58 1.53
CA LYS A 42 1.04 12.49 0.35
C LYS A 42 1.49 13.86 -0.16
N ILE A 43 0.60 14.86 -0.09
CA ILE A 43 0.94 16.25 -0.46
C ILE A 43 1.98 16.79 0.51
N GLU A 44 1.73 16.67 1.82
CA GLU A 44 2.65 17.12 2.87
C GLU A 44 4.03 16.46 2.74
N ALA A 45 4.07 15.14 2.49
CA ALA A 45 5.32 14.42 2.28
C ALA A 45 6.06 14.90 1.03
N ALA A 46 5.35 15.13 -0.09
CA ALA A 46 5.96 15.64 -1.32
C ALA A 46 6.56 17.04 -1.11
N GLU A 47 5.79 17.97 -0.53
CA GLU A 47 6.25 19.34 -0.26
C GLU A 47 7.46 19.37 0.66
N ARG A 48 7.45 18.56 1.73
CA ARG A 48 8.55 18.43 2.69
C ARG A 48 9.88 18.08 2.02
N ILE A 49 9.87 17.14 1.07
CA ILE A 49 11.10 16.67 0.39
C ILE A 49 11.41 17.44 -0.90
N GLY A 50 10.72 18.57 -1.17
CA GLY A 50 10.95 19.41 -2.35
C GLY A 50 10.35 18.86 -3.65
N PHE A 51 9.48 17.85 -3.56
CA PHE A 51 8.70 17.35 -4.70
C PHE A 51 7.44 18.19 -4.87
N ARG A 52 6.77 18.04 -6.02
CA ARG A 52 5.52 18.76 -6.31
C ARG A 52 4.36 17.79 -6.34
N ALA A 53 3.22 18.20 -5.81
CA ALA A 53 1.97 17.46 -5.90
C ALA A 53 0.82 18.38 -6.34
N GLU A 54 -0.08 17.84 -7.16
CA GLU A 54 -1.34 18.48 -7.50
C GLU A 54 -2.47 17.47 -7.38
N VAL A 55 -3.67 17.94 -7.04
CA VAL A 55 -4.85 17.09 -6.87
C VAL A 55 -5.96 17.53 -7.80
N GLU A 56 -6.40 16.62 -8.65
CA GLU A 56 -7.62 16.75 -9.45
C GLU A 56 -8.78 16.09 -8.69
N LYS A 57 -9.71 16.93 -8.22
CA LYS A 57 -10.86 16.48 -7.40
C LYS A 57 -12.12 16.39 -8.24
N PHE A 58 -12.77 15.25 -8.14
CA PHE A 58 -14.02 14.99 -8.87
C PHE A 58 -15.15 14.63 -7.90
N HIS A 59 -16.36 14.98 -8.26
CA HIS A 59 -17.54 14.58 -7.51
C HIS A 59 -17.78 13.07 -7.64
N GLU A 60 -18.38 12.45 -6.62
CA GLU A 60 -18.65 11.00 -6.60
C GLU A 60 -19.51 10.49 -7.77
N ASN A 61 -20.35 11.35 -8.35
CA ASN A 61 -21.24 11.04 -9.48
C ASN A 61 -20.60 11.27 -10.87
N ILE A 62 -19.27 11.50 -10.93
CA ILE A 62 -18.57 11.69 -12.21
C ILE A 62 -18.71 10.43 -13.08
N GLU A 63 -18.77 10.64 -14.39
CA GLU A 63 -18.75 9.53 -15.35
C GLU A 63 -17.36 8.90 -15.45
N GLU A 64 -17.29 7.58 -15.56
CA GLU A 64 -16.02 6.82 -15.69
C GLU A 64 -15.13 7.38 -16.80
N GLN A 65 -15.74 7.76 -17.94
CA GLN A 65 -15.00 8.28 -19.08
C GLN A 65 -14.24 9.58 -18.76
N GLU A 66 -14.79 10.44 -17.93
CA GLU A 66 -14.12 11.69 -17.52
C GLU A 66 -12.88 11.41 -16.65
N VAL A 67 -12.95 10.42 -15.76
CA VAL A 67 -11.78 9.98 -14.97
C VAL A 67 -10.69 9.40 -15.90
N ILE A 68 -11.08 8.59 -16.88
CA ILE A 68 -10.16 8.04 -17.89
C ILE A 68 -9.53 9.15 -18.74
N GLU A 69 -10.28 10.19 -19.09
CA GLU A 69 -9.75 11.34 -19.84
C GLU A 69 -8.75 12.13 -19.01
N GLU A 70 -8.98 12.31 -17.71
CA GLU A 70 -8.01 12.95 -16.81
C GLU A 70 -6.72 12.12 -16.68
N VAL A 71 -6.82 10.81 -16.52
CA VAL A 71 -5.64 9.92 -16.56
C VAL A 71 -4.87 10.09 -17.86
N LYS A 72 -5.56 10.13 -19.01
CA LYS A 72 -4.95 10.35 -20.32
C LYS A 72 -4.33 11.74 -20.46
N ALA A 73 -4.92 12.77 -19.87
CA ALA A 73 -4.37 14.12 -19.82
C ALA A 73 -3.06 14.12 -19.01
N GLY A 74 -3.04 13.53 -17.83
CA GLY A 74 -1.83 13.35 -17.03
C GLY A 74 -0.74 12.55 -17.76
N ASN A 75 -1.12 11.51 -18.53
CA ASN A 75 -0.18 10.75 -19.35
C ASN A 75 0.53 11.60 -20.41
N LYS A 76 -0.13 12.63 -20.94
CA LYS A 76 0.39 13.52 -21.99
C LYS A 76 1.18 14.70 -21.42
N ALA A 77 0.89 15.10 -20.19
CA ALA A 77 1.55 16.23 -19.53
C ALA A 77 3.02 15.91 -19.30
N SER A 78 3.92 16.68 -19.91
CA SER A 78 5.38 16.45 -19.81
C SER A 78 5.95 16.85 -18.44
N ASP A 79 5.25 17.68 -17.68
CA ASP A 79 5.64 18.12 -16.34
C ASP A 79 5.06 17.25 -15.22
N VAL A 80 4.21 16.26 -15.54
CA VAL A 80 3.68 15.25 -14.60
C VAL A 80 4.50 13.98 -14.75
N HIS A 81 5.18 13.56 -13.68
CA HIS A 81 6.09 12.42 -13.68
C HIS A 81 5.47 11.16 -13.07
N GLY A 82 4.50 11.32 -12.19
CA GLY A 82 3.73 10.23 -11.62
C GLY A 82 2.24 10.57 -11.55
N ILE A 83 1.40 9.55 -11.65
CA ILE A 83 -0.05 9.65 -11.50
C ILE A 83 -0.48 8.65 -10.45
N LEU A 84 -1.26 9.11 -9.48
CA LEU A 84 -1.89 8.31 -8.46
C LEU A 84 -3.40 8.43 -8.59
N VAL A 85 -4.08 7.31 -8.71
CA VAL A 85 -5.54 7.24 -8.62
C VAL A 85 -5.89 6.78 -7.22
N GLN A 86 -6.44 7.68 -6.40
CA GLN A 86 -6.74 7.37 -5.01
C GLN A 86 -7.94 6.42 -4.90
N LEU A 87 -7.68 5.23 -4.36
CA LEU A 87 -8.70 4.23 -4.10
C LEU A 87 -9.34 4.41 -2.70
N PRO A 88 -10.59 3.93 -2.51
CA PRO A 88 -11.45 3.29 -3.51
C PRO A 88 -12.09 4.29 -4.46
N LEU A 89 -12.39 3.85 -5.68
CA LEU A 89 -13.26 4.58 -6.61
C LEU A 89 -14.75 4.27 -6.33
N PRO A 90 -15.70 5.17 -6.70
CA PRO A 90 -17.12 4.86 -6.67
C PRO A 90 -17.49 3.65 -7.53
N GLU A 91 -18.52 2.89 -7.12
CA GLU A 91 -18.90 1.60 -7.73
C GLU A 91 -19.17 1.65 -9.26
N GLN A 92 -19.60 2.81 -9.78
CA GLN A 92 -19.86 2.98 -11.22
C GLN A 92 -18.58 3.16 -12.05
N ILE A 93 -17.40 3.28 -11.42
CA ILE A 93 -16.11 3.46 -12.09
C ILE A 93 -15.29 2.19 -11.97
N SER A 94 -14.95 1.57 -13.09
CA SER A 94 -14.11 0.38 -13.13
C SER A 94 -12.64 0.74 -12.88
N GLU A 95 -12.09 0.29 -11.75
CA GLU A 95 -10.66 0.42 -11.45
C GLU A 95 -9.80 -0.18 -12.59
N GLU A 96 -10.18 -1.33 -13.12
CA GLU A 96 -9.48 -2.02 -14.20
C GLU A 96 -9.33 -1.11 -15.43
N ARG A 97 -10.43 -0.50 -15.90
CA ARG A 97 -10.40 0.38 -17.07
C ARG A 97 -9.60 1.67 -16.85
N VAL A 98 -9.65 2.20 -15.62
CA VAL A 98 -8.87 3.38 -15.24
C VAL A 98 -7.37 3.05 -15.25
N PHE A 99 -6.95 1.92 -14.65
CA PHE A 99 -5.55 1.50 -14.64
C PHE A 99 -5.05 1.01 -16.00
N GLU A 100 -5.90 0.47 -16.88
CA GLU A 100 -5.55 0.20 -18.29
C GLU A 100 -5.23 1.47 -19.07
N ALA A 101 -5.89 2.59 -18.73
CA ALA A 101 -5.62 3.87 -19.37
C ALA A 101 -4.34 4.55 -18.90
N LEU A 102 -3.81 4.18 -17.73
CA LEU A 102 -2.63 4.77 -17.12
C LEU A 102 -1.34 4.24 -17.79
N LYS A 103 -0.42 5.16 -18.11
CA LYS A 103 0.92 4.77 -18.58
C LYS A 103 1.73 4.13 -17.48
N THR A 104 2.23 2.92 -17.70
CA THR A 104 3.06 2.15 -16.77
C THR A 104 4.23 2.96 -16.18
N LEU A 105 4.88 3.82 -16.98
CA LEU A 105 6.00 4.66 -16.53
C LEU A 105 5.59 5.81 -15.59
N LYS A 106 4.28 6.09 -15.46
CA LYS A 106 3.74 7.11 -14.55
C LYS A 106 2.90 6.54 -13.42
N ASP A 107 2.81 5.22 -13.33
CA ASP A 107 2.05 4.48 -12.34
C ASP A 107 2.85 4.35 -11.04
N VAL A 108 2.63 5.27 -10.10
CA VAL A 108 3.38 5.30 -8.83
C VAL A 108 2.92 4.23 -7.82
N ASP A 109 1.75 3.65 -8.03
CA ASP A 109 1.21 2.59 -7.16
C ASP A 109 1.40 1.18 -7.73
N GLY A 110 1.98 1.04 -8.94
CA GLY A 110 2.26 -0.27 -9.53
C GLY A 110 1.02 -1.08 -9.92
N LEU A 111 -0.14 -0.45 -10.09
CA LEU A 111 -1.44 -1.10 -10.28
C LEU A 111 -1.84 -1.31 -11.75
N THR A 112 -1.08 -0.77 -12.69
CA THR A 112 -1.32 -1.08 -14.11
C THR A 112 -1.12 -2.57 -14.39
N PRO A 113 -1.86 -3.16 -15.33
CA PRO A 113 -1.71 -4.58 -15.68
C PRO A 113 -0.27 -5.00 -15.98
N LYS A 114 0.52 -4.09 -16.56
CA LYS A 114 1.93 -4.36 -16.87
C LYS A 114 2.80 -4.41 -15.62
N ASN A 115 2.65 -3.47 -14.67
CA ASN A 115 3.39 -3.48 -13.41
C ASN A 115 2.99 -4.68 -12.55
N MET A 116 1.69 -4.99 -12.47
CA MET A 116 1.19 -6.17 -11.79
C MET A 116 1.75 -7.47 -12.41
N GLY A 117 1.83 -7.54 -13.75
CA GLY A 117 2.44 -8.67 -14.44
C GLY A 117 3.94 -8.82 -14.13
N LYS A 118 4.69 -7.73 -13.98
CA LYS A 118 6.10 -7.76 -13.55
C LYS A 118 6.23 -8.21 -12.09
N THR A 119 5.37 -7.75 -11.21
CA THR A 119 5.33 -8.20 -9.81
C THR A 119 5.10 -9.71 -9.72
N LEU A 120 4.14 -10.24 -10.50
CA LEU A 120 3.88 -11.68 -10.57
C LEU A 120 5.10 -12.50 -11.07
N ARG A 121 5.95 -11.90 -11.89
CA ARG A 121 7.16 -12.56 -12.44
C ARG A 121 8.38 -12.41 -11.54
N GLY A 122 8.27 -11.76 -10.38
CA GLY A 122 9.40 -11.46 -9.50
C GLY A 122 10.34 -10.35 -10.01
N GLU A 123 9.91 -9.56 -10.99
CA GLU A 123 10.69 -8.48 -11.61
C GLU A 123 10.00 -7.10 -11.46
N PRO A 124 9.55 -6.69 -10.26
CA PRO A 124 8.81 -5.45 -10.09
C PRO A 124 9.70 -4.23 -10.35
N GLU A 125 9.22 -3.28 -11.15
CA GLU A 125 9.82 -1.94 -11.28
C GLU A 125 9.23 -0.97 -10.26
N ILE A 126 7.94 -1.08 -10.04
CA ILE A 126 7.17 -0.31 -9.05
C ILE A 126 6.27 -1.31 -8.30
N LEU A 127 6.37 -1.35 -6.99
CA LEU A 127 5.46 -2.07 -6.12
C LEU A 127 4.38 -1.13 -5.57
N PRO A 128 3.17 -1.62 -5.31
CA PRO A 128 2.20 -0.87 -4.54
C PRO A 128 2.78 -0.40 -3.21
N GLY A 129 2.55 0.88 -2.87
CA GLY A 129 3.16 1.48 -1.69
C GLY A 129 2.97 0.68 -0.40
N ALA A 130 1.74 0.18 -0.18
CA ALA A 130 1.43 -0.65 0.99
C ALA A 130 2.13 -2.02 0.96
N VAL A 131 2.36 -2.59 -0.22
CA VAL A 131 3.07 -3.88 -0.36
C VAL A 131 4.53 -3.73 0.02
N GLU A 132 5.22 -2.73 -0.52
CA GLU A 132 6.61 -2.46 -0.18
C GLU A 132 6.76 -2.02 1.28
N ALA A 133 5.81 -1.27 1.83
CA ALA A 133 5.81 -0.90 3.24
C ALA A 133 5.76 -2.13 4.15
N VAL A 134 4.86 -3.07 3.88
CA VAL A 134 4.77 -4.31 4.65
C VAL A 134 6.01 -5.18 4.48
N GLU A 135 6.53 -5.32 3.26
CA GLU A 135 7.77 -6.05 2.98
C GLU A 135 8.94 -5.50 3.81
N LYS A 136 9.15 -4.18 3.79
CA LYS A 136 10.22 -3.51 4.56
C LYS A 136 10.09 -3.74 6.07
N ILE A 137 8.89 -3.64 6.61
CA ILE A 137 8.64 -3.91 8.03
C ILE A 137 9.00 -5.37 8.37
N LEU A 138 8.57 -6.32 7.54
CA LEU A 138 8.89 -7.74 7.75
C LEU A 138 10.41 -8.02 7.65
N GLU A 139 11.09 -7.45 6.65
CA GLU A 139 12.54 -7.61 6.50
C GLU A 139 13.33 -6.98 7.66
N GLN A 140 12.90 -5.82 8.16
CA GLN A 140 13.54 -5.20 9.32
C GLN A 140 13.40 -6.02 10.59
N GLU A 141 12.23 -6.62 10.83
CA GLU A 141 11.95 -7.40 12.04
C GLU A 141 12.56 -8.81 12.00
N LEU A 142 12.62 -9.42 10.82
CA LEU A 142 13.00 -10.82 10.65
C LEU A 142 14.39 -11.02 10.02
N GLY A 143 14.91 -10.02 9.36
CA GLY A 143 16.18 -10.07 8.62
C GLY A 143 16.07 -10.86 7.31
N SER A 144 15.44 -12.03 7.30
CA SER A 144 15.20 -12.87 6.13
C SER A 144 13.79 -13.42 6.17
N LEU A 145 13.16 -13.53 5.00
CA LEU A 145 11.83 -14.12 4.84
C LEU A 145 11.89 -15.59 4.39
N GLU A 146 13.07 -16.12 4.11
CA GLU A 146 13.26 -17.50 3.65
C GLU A 146 12.71 -18.51 4.65
N SER A 147 11.92 -19.46 4.16
CA SER A 147 11.31 -20.56 4.92
C SER A 147 10.28 -20.14 5.99
N LEU A 148 9.88 -18.87 6.04
CA LEU A 148 8.84 -18.43 6.97
C LEU A 148 7.44 -18.76 6.46
N GLU A 149 6.55 -19.09 7.39
CA GLU A 149 5.12 -19.24 7.16
C GLU A 149 4.43 -17.88 7.34
N VAL A 150 3.92 -17.30 6.26
CA VAL A 150 3.25 -15.99 6.30
C VAL A 150 1.79 -16.11 5.90
N THR A 151 0.88 -15.62 6.75
CA THR A 151 -0.54 -15.55 6.42
C THR A 151 -0.94 -14.13 6.07
N VAL A 152 -1.52 -13.94 4.87
CA VAL A 152 -2.03 -12.66 4.39
C VAL A 152 -3.56 -12.70 4.38
N ILE A 153 -4.20 -11.85 5.18
CA ILE A 153 -5.66 -11.75 5.30
C ILE A 153 -6.16 -10.58 4.45
N ASN A 154 -6.12 -10.74 3.16
CA ASN A 154 -6.64 -9.84 2.13
C ASN A 154 -6.35 -10.46 0.76
N ASN A 155 -7.26 -10.38 -0.22
CA ASN A 155 -6.99 -10.84 -1.57
C ASN A 155 -7.26 -9.78 -2.66
N SER A 156 -7.16 -8.50 -2.29
CA SER A 156 -7.28 -7.40 -3.25
C SER A 156 -6.08 -7.34 -4.20
N ASN A 157 -6.29 -6.66 -5.34
CA ASN A 157 -5.20 -6.36 -6.27
C ASN A 157 -4.26 -5.27 -5.72
N LEU A 158 -4.74 -4.48 -4.74
CA LEU A 158 -3.96 -3.39 -4.14
C LEU A 158 -2.89 -3.91 -3.16
N ILE A 159 -3.22 -4.91 -2.34
CA ILE A 159 -2.33 -5.38 -1.27
C ILE A 159 -2.15 -6.90 -1.30
N GLY A 160 -3.20 -7.67 -1.05
CA GLY A 160 -3.05 -9.08 -0.70
C GLY A 160 -2.41 -9.94 -1.78
N ARG A 161 -2.86 -9.82 -3.02
CA ARG A 161 -2.31 -10.58 -4.15
C ARG A 161 -0.86 -10.20 -4.46
N PRO A 162 -0.52 -8.91 -4.69
CA PRO A 162 0.87 -8.55 -4.96
C PRO A 162 1.79 -8.82 -3.78
N LEU A 163 1.36 -8.60 -2.53
CA LEU A 163 2.14 -8.94 -1.34
C LEU A 163 2.46 -10.44 -1.30
N SER A 164 1.47 -11.30 -1.56
CA SER A 164 1.69 -12.75 -1.56
C SER A 164 2.74 -13.18 -2.59
N MET A 165 2.77 -12.55 -3.75
CA MET A 165 3.78 -12.84 -4.78
C MET A 165 5.16 -12.36 -4.35
N VAL A 166 5.26 -11.13 -3.81
CA VAL A 166 6.53 -10.58 -3.32
C VAL A 166 7.12 -11.45 -2.21
N LEU A 167 6.33 -11.80 -1.21
CA LEU A 167 6.79 -12.63 -0.10
C LEU A 167 7.20 -14.05 -0.55
N SER A 168 6.46 -14.62 -1.50
CA SER A 168 6.82 -15.93 -2.09
C SER A 168 8.15 -15.87 -2.85
N GLU A 169 8.41 -14.78 -3.59
CA GLU A 169 9.69 -14.56 -4.28
C GLU A 169 10.85 -14.41 -3.29
N ARG A 170 10.58 -13.87 -2.08
CA ARG A 170 11.55 -13.80 -0.98
C ARG A 170 11.75 -15.14 -0.23
N GLY A 171 11.14 -16.21 -0.69
CA GLY A 171 11.29 -17.56 -0.13
C GLY A 171 10.34 -17.90 1.01
N ALA A 172 9.34 -17.08 1.30
CA ALA A 172 8.30 -17.39 2.28
C ALA A 172 7.25 -18.36 1.71
N THR A 173 6.69 -19.20 2.57
CA THR A 173 5.47 -19.96 2.28
C THR A 173 4.27 -19.08 2.63
N VAL A 174 3.43 -18.72 1.65
CA VAL A 174 2.35 -17.76 1.84
C VAL A 174 0.98 -18.42 1.81
N THR A 175 0.20 -18.21 2.86
CA THR A 175 -1.24 -18.53 2.90
C THR A 175 -2.05 -17.26 2.67
N LEU A 176 -2.79 -17.22 1.53
CA LEU A 176 -3.64 -16.08 1.18
C LEU A 176 -5.09 -16.34 1.58
N CYS A 177 -5.58 -15.62 2.59
CA CYS A 177 -6.94 -15.71 3.11
C CYS A 177 -7.85 -14.61 2.56
N ASN A 178 -9.13 -14.89 2.47
CA ASN A 178 -10.15 -13.95 2.00
C ASN A 178 -11.48 -14.13 2.78
N ARG A 179 -12.51 -13.36 2.42
CA ARG A 179 -13.84 -13.39 3.10
C ARG A 179 -14.54 -14.75 3.11
N LYS A 180 -14.10 -15.69 2.26
CA LYS A 180 -14.67 -17.05 2.17
C LYS A 180 -13.80 -18.08 2.89
N THR A 181 -12.68 -17.66 3.48
CA THR A 181 -11.80 -18.56 4.24
C THR A 181 -12.52 -18.97 5.52
N GLU A 182 -12.78 -20.25 5.67
CA GLU A 182 -13.31 -20.84 6.89
C GLU A 182 -12.19 -21.06 7.91
N ASP A 183 -12.51 -20.99 9.20
CA ASP A 183 -11.58 -21.27 10.29
C ASP A 183 -10.25 -20.51 10.15
N LEU A 184 -10.31 -19.18 10.02
CA LEU A 184 -9.16 -18.31 9.80
C LEU A 184 -8.03 -18.58 10.80
N GLU A 185 -8.36 -18.94 12.05
CA GLU A 185 -7.42 -19.28 13.11
C GLU A 185 -6.47 -20.44 12.73
N LYS A 186 -6.94 -21.45 12.00
CA LYS A 186 -6.09 -22.56 11.54
C LYS A 186 -4.95 -22.11 10.62
N HIS A 187 -5.12 -20.97 9.96
CA HIS A 187 -4.11 -20.40 9.07
C HIS A 187 -3.18 -19.43 9.79
N THR A 188 -3.64 -18.79 10.87
CA THR A 188 -2.87 -17.78 11.59
C THR A 188 -2.11 -18.36 12.79
N GLU A 189 -2.59 -19.42 13.43
CA GLU A 189 -1.96 -20.02 14.64
C GLU A 189 -0.55 -20.57 14.40
N LYS A 190 -0.21 -20.94 13.15
CA LYS A 190 1.10 -21.49 12.77
C LYS A 190 2.04 -20.49 12.13
N ALA A 191 1.50 -19.34 11.74
CA ALA A 191 2.25 -18.34 11.02
C ALA A 191 3.36 -17.71 11.86
N ASP A 192 4.51 -17.47 11.24
CA ASP A 192 5.60 -16.65 11.79
C ASP A 192 5.25 -15.17 11.68
N ALA A 193 4.54 -14.81 10.60
CA ALA A 193 3.99 -13.48 10.41
C ALA A 193 2.54 -13.51 9.90
N VAL A 194 1.72 -12.58 10.35
CA VAL A 194 0.34 -12.37 9.89
C VAL A 194 0.16 -10.93 9.45
N VAL A 195 -0.29 -10.73 8.21
CA VAL A 195 -0.61 -9.42 7.67
C VAL A 195 -2.12 -9.32 7.43
N THR A 196 -2.77 -8.32 8.00
CA THR A 196 -4.18 -8.02 7.73
C THR A 196 -4.33 -6.66 7.06
N ALA A 197 -5.21 -6.57 6.07
CA ALA A 197 -5.45 -5.36 5.29
C ALA A 197 -6.89 -5.33 4.74
N THR A 198 -7.88 -5.63 5.59
CA THR A 198 -9.27 -5.84 5.16
C THR A 198 -10.14 -4.60 5.31
N GLY A 199 -9.75 -3.64 6.15
CA GLY A 199 -10.61 -2.55 6.59
C GLY A 199 -11.79 -3.02 7.45
N GLN A 200 -11.77 -4.28 7.89
CA GLN A 200 -12.80 -4.87 8.73
C GLN A 200 -12.29 -5.10 10.14
N ARG A 201 -12.76 -4.30 11.07
CA ARG A 201 -12.36 -4.36 12.48
C ARG A 201 -12.71 -5.72 13.12
N GLY A 202 -11.79 -6.24 13.92
CA GLY A 202 -11.95 -7.50 14.66
C GLY A 202 -11.75 -8.76 13.82
N VAL A 203 -11.25 -8.65 12.58
CA VAL A 203 -10.99 -9.81 11.73
C VAL A 203 -9.89 -10.71 12.28
N LEU A 204 -8.88 -10.14 12.93
CA LEU A 204 -7.83 -10.87 13.63
C LEU A 204 -7.85 -10.51 15.12
N ARG A 205 -7.89 -11.54 15.97
CA ARG A 205 -7.90 -11.42 17.42
C ARG A 205 -6.60 -12.00 18.01
N PRO A 206 -6.15 -11.54 19.18
CA PRO A 206 -4.93 -12.03 19.84
C PRO A 206 -4.91 -13.55 20.09
N GLU A 207 -6.07 -14.17 20.28
CA GLU A 207 -6.17 -15.62 20.48
C GLU A 207 -5.81 -16.43 19.24
N MET A 208 -6.01 -15.85 18.04
CA MET A 208 -5.83 -16.53 16.76
C MET A 208 -4.38 -16.61 16.30
N VAL A 209 -3.45 -16.02 17.04
CA VAL A 209 -2.01 -16.05 16.73
C VAL A 209 -1.21 -16.63 17.90
N ARG A 210 -0.06 -17.25 17.63
CA ARG A 210 0.84 -17.73 18.66
C ARG A 210 1.69 -16.60 19.26
N GLU A 211 2.31 -16.87 20.41
CA GLU A 211 3.29 -15.96 21.00
C GLU A 211 4.52 -15.84 20.10
N GLY A 212 5.03 -14.62 19.94
CA GLY A 212 6.19 -14.31 19.10
C GLY A 212 5.87 -14.15 17.61
N THR A 213 4.62 -14.32 17.16
CA THR A 213 4.21 -13.99 15.78
C THR A 213 4.43 -12.50 15.51
N ILE A 214 4.90 -12.14 14.32
CA ILE A 214 4.86 -10.76 13.86
C ILE A 214 3.49 -10.46 13.26
N VAL A 215 2.83 -9.41 13.74
CA VAL A 215 1.50 -9.02 13.27
C VAL A 215 1.56 -7.62 12.69
N ILE A 216 1.23 -7.49 11.40
CA ILE A 216 1.13 -6.20 10.72
C ILE A 216 -0.34 -5.92 10.38
N ASP A 217 -0.87 -4.86 10.98
CA ASP A 217 -2.18 -4.32 10.67
C ASP A 217 -2.01 -3.21 9.60
N ALA A 218 -2.26 -3.56 8.35
CA ALA A 218 -2.29 -2.63 7.22
C ALA A 218 -3.74 -2.27 6.81
N GLY A 219 -4.73 -2.68 7.60
CA GLY A 219 -6.12 -2.28 7.41
C GLY A 219 -6.34 -0.84 7.85
N TYR A 220 -7.19 -0.11 7.15
CA TYR A 220 -7.55 1.25 7.53
C TYR A 220 -9.04 1.49 7.30
N SER A 221 -9.73 1.88 8.36
CA SER A 221 -11.13 2.31 8.30
C SER A 221 -11.38 3.36 9.39
N LEU A 222 -11.70 4.58 8.99
CA LEU A 222 -12.01 5.70 9.89
C LEU A 222 -10.98 5.91 11.02
N GLY A 223 -9.69 5.90 10.68
CA GLY A 223 -8.58 6.09 11.63
C GLY A 223 -8.26 4.87 12.50
N LYS A 224 -8.80 3.70 12.17
CA LYS A 224 -8.62 2.45 12.93
C LYS A 224 -8.19 1.33 12.00
N GLY A 225 -7.38 0.42 12.55
CA GLY A 225 -7.00 -0.82 11.86
C GLY A 225 -8.02 -1.95 12.06
N ASP A 226 -7.64 -3.11 11.55
CA ASP A 226 -8.42 -4.34 11.61
C ASP A 226 -8.41 -4.97 13.02
N ILE A 227 -7.43 -4.65 13.85
CA ILE A 227 -7.25 -5.24 15.19
C ILE A 227 -7.93 -4.36 16.25
N GLU A 228 -8.81 -4.96 17.05
CA GLU A 228 -9.54 -4.24 18.10
C GLU A 228 -8.74 -4.08 19.37
N ASP A 229 -8.16 -5.18 19.88
CA ASP A 229 -7.41 -5.22 21.14
C ASP A 229 -5.90 -5.12 20.88
N LYS A 230 -5.45 -3.91 20.58
CA LYS A 230 -4.05 -3.61 20.24
C LYS A 230 -3.11 -3.90 21.39
N GLU A 231 -3.50 -3.56 22.63
CA GLU A 231 -2.65 -3.76 23.81
C GLU A 231 -2.41 -5.25 24.09
N LYS A 232 -3.45 -6.07 23.91
CA LYS A 232 -3.32 -7.51 24.09
C LYS A 232 -2.52 -8.14 22.95
N MET A 233 -2.69 -7.64 21.73
CA MET A 233 -1.90 -8.07 20.56
C MET A 233 -0.42 -7.76 20.79
N ASP A 234 -0.08 -6.52 21.16
CA ASP A 234 1.29 -6.07 21.40
C ASP A 234 2.01 -6.82 22.54
N ARG A 235 1.28 -7.23 23.58
CA ARG A 235 1.85 -8.04 24.67
C ARG A 235 2.21 -9.47 24.26
N LYS A 236 1.58 -9.98 23.22
CA LYS A 236 1.73 -11.36 22.74
C LYS A 236 2.65 -11.49 21.55
N THR A 237 2.74 -10.45 20.74
CA THR A 237 3.33 -10.46 19.39
C THR A 237 4.25 -9.26 19.21
N SER A 238 5.11 -9.29 18.17
CA SER A 238 5.69 -8.05 17.62
C SER A 238 4.64 -7.39 16.72
N PHE A 239 4.07 -6.28 17.17
CA PHE A 239 2.89 -5.70 16.57
C PHE A 239 3.16 -4.35 15.90
N CYS A 240 2.81 -4.25 14.62
CA CYS A 240 2.75 -3.02 13.84
C CYS A 240 1.29 -2.63 13.63
N GLY A 241 0.84 -1.58 14.28
CA GLY A 241 -0.59 -1.21 14.33
C GLY A 241 -0.94 0.06 13.58
N VAL A 242 -2.22 0.40 13.58
CA VAL A 242 -2.75 1.65 13.02
C VAL A 242 -3.25 2.52 14.17
N PRO A 243 -2.90 3.83 14.25
CA PRO A 243 -1.97 4.57 13.38
C PRO A 243 -0.48 4.27 13.67
N GLY A 244 0.42 4.83 12.84
CA GLY A 244 1.87 4.79 13.07
C GLY A 244 2.58 3.56 12.49
N GLY A 245 1.85 2.64 11.84
CA GLY A 245 2.40 1.44 11.22
C GLY A 245 2.70 1.59 9.73
N ALA A 246 2.09 0.73 8.90
CA ALA A 246 2.33 0.69 7.46
C ALA A 246 1.86 1.94 6.70
N GLY A 247 0.93 2.74 7.26
CA GLY A 247 0.38 3.93 6.60
C GLY A 247 1.44 4.99 6.25
N PRO A 248 2.17 5.56 7.24
CA PRO A 248 3.23 6.53 6.99
C PRO A 248 4.29 6.01 6.01
N LEU A 249 4.69 4.75 6.14
CA LEU A 249 5.66 4.13 5.24
C LEU A 249 5.12 3.96 3.81
N THR A 250 3.81 3.70 3.65
CA THR A 250 3.15 3.69 2.34
C THR A 250 3.29 5.04 1.64
N VAL A 251 3.11 6.14 2.36
CA VAL A 251 3.29 7.51 1.84
C VAL A 251 4.74 7.73 1.39
N ALA A 252 5.71 7.38 2.22
CA ALA A 252 7.13 7.51 1.89
C ALA A 252 7.52 6.67 0.67
N VAL A 253 7.02 5.44 0.56
CA VAL A 253 7.23 4.58 -0.62
C VAL A 253 6.60 5.19 -1.88
N THR A 254 5.42 5.82 -1.78
CA THR A 254 4.83 6.53 -2.92
C THR A 254 5.76 7.64 -3.43
N MET A 255 6.43 8.37 -2.56
CA MET A 255 7.43 9.39 -2.95
C MET A 255 8.67 8.76 -3.60
N LYS A 256 9.16 7.64 -3.09
CA LYS A 256 10.22 6.85 -3.73
C LYS A 256 9.82 6.38 -5.13
N ASN A 257 8.61 5.87 -5.27
CA ASN A 257 8.06 5.42 -6.56
C ASN A 257 7.93 6.58 -7.55
N LEU A 258 7.50 7.76 -7.09
CA LEU A 258 7.47 8.97 -7.92
C LEU A 258 8.86 9.33 -8.46
N LEU A 259 9.88 9.26 -7.62
CA LEU A 259 11.26 9.49 -8.06
C LEU A 259 11.73 8.45 -9.09
N ASN A 260 11.36 7.18 -8.91
CA ASN A 260 11.66 6.12 -9.86
C ASN A 260 10.94 6.36 -11.21
N CYS A 261 9.67 6.74 -11.17
CA CYS A 261 8.93 7.13 -12.39
C CYS A 261 9.62 8.30 -13.10
N TYR A 262 10.07 9.31 -12.38
CA TYR A 262 10.79 10.46 -12.94
C TYR A 262 12.11 10.07 -13.62
N ARG A 263 12.89 9.18 -13.00
CA ARG A 263 14.19 8.74 -13.53
C ARG A 263 14.06 7.84 -14.76
N ASN A 264 12.92 7.20 -14.96
CA ASN A 264 12.64 6.27 -16.05
C ASN A 264 11.96 6.91 -17.26
N GLN A 265 11.70 8.23 -17.25
CA GLN A 265 11.13 9.01 -18.33
C GLN A 265 12.21 9.80 -19.09
#